data_7866cea06c258f0134e6e8877799fc9c
#
_entry.id   7866cea06c258f0134e6e8877799fc9c
#
_cell.length_a   1.000
_cell.length_b   1.000
_cell.length_c   1.000
_cell.angle_alpha   90.00
_cell.angle_beta   90.00
_cell.angle_gamma   90.00
#
_symmetry.space_group_name_H-M   'P 1'
#
loop_
_entity.id
_entity.type
_entity.pdbx_description
1 polymer ?
#
loop_
_entity_poly.entity_id
_entity_poly.type
_entity_poly.pdbx_seq_one_letter_code
_entity_poly.pdbx_strand_id
1 'polypeptide(L)'
;MTSRLSIPDTYVNNQLIDADHMNTYVRTNLSSIDSGYGCRLATNTSQNISNNTWTALAFDAETFDDDTMHDNSANNSRVTIKEAGRYLVTGSALYNQNNAVGSRMAAIYVNGALYSYGSSRIAGSATNTDLIQVCDVIVVDAGDYVEFYTQHTSGTSTLTVTKRRFSVTKN
;
A
#
# COMPACT_ATOMS: atom_id res chain seq x y z
N MET A 1 13.48 -8.11 -15.34
CA MET A 1 13.10 -8.51 -13.96
C MET A 1 14.38 -8.82 -13.22
N THR A 2 14.79 -8.02 -12.30
CA THR A 2 15.87 -8.36 -11.37
C THR A 2 15.23 -9.05 -10.17
N SER A 3 15.36 -10.38 -10.09
CA SER A 3 14.97 -11.12 -8.88
C SER A 3 15.80 -10.59 -7.70
N ARG A 4 15.18 -10.36 -6.55
CA ARG A 4 15.89 -10.04 -5.30
C ARG A 4 16.81 -11.17 -4.86
N LEU A 5 16.48 -12.38 -5.26
CA LEU A 5 17.30 -13.56 -5.01
C LEU A 5 18.20 -13.81 -6.23
N SER A 6 19.49 -13.82 -6.02
CA SER A 6 20.43 -14.22 -7.07
C SER A 6 20.36 -15.73 -7.27
N ILE A 7 20.35 -16.16 -8.54
CA ILE A 7 20.41 -17.58 -8.89
C ILE A 7 21.88 -18.00 -8.79
N PRO A 8 22.23 -19.00 -7.95
CA PRO A 8 23.60 -19.50 -7.89
C PRO A 8 24.04 -20.08 -9.24
N ASP A 9 25.30 -19.89 -9.60
CA ASP A 9 25.90 -20.61 -10.71
C ASP A 9 25.87 -22.12 -10.46
N THR A 10 25.85 -22.90 -11.54
CA THR A 10 25.99 -24.34 -11.42
C THR A 10 27.40 -24.68 -10.98
N TYR A 11 27.55 -25.22 -9.79
CA TYR A 11 28.85 -25.67 -9.29
C TYR A 11 29.27 -26.97 -9.99
N VAL A 12 30.54 -27.03 -10.38
CA VAL A 12 31.16 -28.25 -10.90
C VAL A 12 32.08 -28.86 -9.83
N ASN A 13 32.31 -30.15 -9.93
CA ASN A 13 33.24 -30.85 -9.03
C ASN A 13 34.59 -30.15 -8.96
N ASN A 14 35.11 -29.94 -7.76
CA ASN A 14 36.36 -29.23 -7.46
C ASN A 14 36.35 -27.71 -7.65
N GLN A 15 35.19 -27.08 -7.82
CA GLN A 15 35.12 -25.62 -7.79
C GLN A 15 35.33 -25.11 -6.38
N LEU A 16 36.27 -24.19 -6.19
CA LEU A 16 36.46 -23.50 -4.92
C LEU A 16 35.32 -22.50 -4.69
N ILE A 17 34.68 -22.60 -3.56
CA ILE A 17 33.73 -21.60 -3.09
C ILE A 17 34.53 -20.54 -2.33
N ASP A 18 34.72 -19.40 -2.94
CA ASP A 18 35.41 -18.26 -2.35
C ASP A 18 34.44 -17.33 -1.58
N ALA A 19 35.00 -16.28 -0.98
CA ALA A 19 34.24 -15.31 -0.22
C ALA A 19 33.20 -14.55 -1.07
N ASP A 20 33.49 -14.31 -2.34
CA ASP A 20 32.61 -13.60 -3.26
C ASP A 20 31.37 -14.44 -3.61
N HIS A 21 31.54 -15.73 -3.85
CA HIS A 21 30.43 -16.67 -4.00
C HIS A 21 29.55 -16.73 -2.75
N MET A 22 30.17 -16.83 -1.57
CA MET A 22 29.42 -16.86 -0.31
C MET A 22 28.68 -15.55 -0.07
N ASN A 23 29.28 -14.41 -0.32
CA ASN A 23 28.64 -13.11 -0.16
C ASN A 23 27.51 -12.90 -1.17
N THR A 24 27.72 -13.25 -2.43
CA THR A 24 26.74 -13.02 -3.50
C THR A 24 25.53 -13.95 -3.39
N TYR A 25 25.76 -15.24 -3.21
CA TYR A 25 24.68 -16.23 -3.34
C TYR A 25 24.08 -16.69 -2.01
N VAL A 26 24.81 -16.59 -0.92
CA VAL A 26 24.30 -17.00 0.39
C VAL A 26 23.90 -15.79 1.23
N ARG A 27 24.84 -14.92 1.53
CA ARG A 27 24.59 -13.79 2.43
C ARG A 27 23.56 -12.81 1.85
N THR A 28 23.67 -12.47 0.56
CA THR A 28 22.73 -11.54 -0.09
C THR A 28 21.33 -12.13 -0.15
N ASN A 29 21.21 -13.42 -0.47
CA ASN A 29 19.90 -14.09 -0.49
C ASN A 29 19.28 -14.19 0.90
N LEU A 30 20.06 -14.54 1.92
CA LEU A 30 19.58 -14.58 3.31
C LEU A 30 19.13 -13.21 3.79
N SER A 31 19.90 -12.14 3.52
CA SER A 31 19.48 -10.79 3.88
C SER A 31 18.22 -10.33 3.14
N SER A 32 18.02 -10.77 1.91
CA SER A 32 16.79 -10.47 1.14
C SER A 32 15.55 -11.19 1.70
N ILE A 33 15.72 -12.38 2.27
CA ILE A 33 14.64 -13.13 2.94
C ILE A 33 14.28 -12.47 4.28
N ASP A 34 15.27 -12.01 5.02
CA ASP A 34 15.11 -11.47 6.38
C ASP A 34 14.58 -10.03 6.38
N SER A 35 14.86 -9.23 5.35
CA SER A 35 14.55 -7.80 5.34
C SER A 35 13.09 -7.45 5.07
N GLY A 36 12.25 -8.40 4.66
CA GLY A 36 10.92 -8.07 4.15
C GLY A 36 10.98 -7.20 2.89
N TYR A 37 9.88 -6.95 2.24
CA TYR A 37 9.83 -6.09 1.06
C TYR A 37 8.49 -5.37 0.99
N GLY A 38 8.54 -4.07 0.95
CA GLY A 38 7.32 -3.30 0.88
C GLY A 38 7.48 -1.82 1.13
N CYS A 39 6.33 -1.18 1.20
CA CYS A 39 6.20 0.22 1.47
C CYS A 39 5.10 0.46 2.49
N ARG A 40 5.34 1.36 3.43
CA ARG A 40 4.34 1.81 4.40
C ARG A 40 4.28 3.31 4.46
N LEU A 41 3.11 3.82 4.09
CA LEU A 41 2.80 5.23 3.98
C LEU A 41 1.98 5.72 5.15
N ALA A 42 2.16 6.97 5.50
CA ALA A 42 1.42 7.63 6.56
C ALA A 42 1.24 9.11 6.26
N THR A 43 0.17 9.69 6.75
CA THR A 43 0.02 11.14 6.80
C THR A 43 -0.95 11.56 7.88
N ASN A 44 -0.74 12.75 8.40
CA ASN A 44 -1.65 13.44 9.31
C ASN A 44 -2.19 14.75 8.68
N THR A 45 -1.88 15.04 7.43
CA THR A 45 -2.47 16.13 6.67
C THR A 45 -3.90 15.79 6.28
N SER A 46 -4.80 16.76 6.30
CA SER A 46 -6.19 16.55 5.97
C SER A 46 -6.41 16.50 4.45
N GLN A 47 -7.35 15.65 4.03
CA GLN A 47 -7.81 15.59 2.64
C GLN A 47 -9.34 15.61 2.60
N ASN A 48 -9.90 16.47 1.76
CA ASN A 48 -11.33 16.54 1.53
C ASN A 48 -11.76 15.49 0.48
N ILE A 49 -12.82 14.78 0.81
CA ILE A 49 -13.42 13.75 -0.04
C ILE A 49 -14.79 14.25 -0.49
N SER A 50 -15.02 14.30 -1.79
CA SER A 50 -16.29 14.72 -2.37
C SER A 50 -17.38 13.66 -2.22
N ASN A 51 -18.61 14.11 -2.01
CA ASN A 51 -19.75 13.21 -1.88
C ASN A 51 -19.94 12.35 -3.13
N ASN A 52 -20.23 11.08 -2.92
CA ASN A 52 -20.49 10.07 -3.95
C ASN A 52 -19.37 9.92 -5.02
N THR A 53 -18.14 10.22 -4.62
CA THR A 53 -16.97 10.15 -5.50
C THR A 53 -15.88 9.31 -4.89
N TRP A 54 -15.43 8.25 -5.57
CA TRP A 54 -14.25 7.51 -5.20
C TRP A 54 -13.01 8.39 -5.38
N THR A 55 -12.27 8.57 -4.31
CA THR A 55 -11.12 9.48 -4.25
C THR A 55 -9.89 8.73 -3.76
N ALA A 56 -8.80 8.78 -4.53
CA ALA A 56 -7.51 8.27 -4.11
C ALA A 56 -6.98 9.07 -2.92
N LEU A 57 -6.47 8.37 -1.93
CA LEU A 57 -5.85 8.99 -0.76
C LEU A 57 -4.38 9.27 -1.04
N ALA A 58 -3.99 10.53 -0.89
CA ALA A 58 -2.62 10.99 -1.06
C ALA A 58 -1.82 10.80 0.23
N PHE A 59 -0.53 10.52 0.12
CA PHE A 59 0.40 10.34 1.23
C PHE A 59 1.63 11.21 1.03
N ASP A 60 2.15 11.79 2.10
CA ASP A 60 3.26 12.73 2.10
C ASP A 60 4.41 12.30 3.02
N ALA A 61 4.32 11.10 3.58
CA ALA A 61 5.35 10.53 4.44
C ALA A 61 5.39 9.00 4.37
N GLU A 62 6.57 8.47 4.49
CA GLU A 62 6.87 7.04 4.51
C GLU A 62 7.38 6.64 5.89
N THR A 63 6.95 5.47 6.37
CA THR A 63 7.56 4.82 7.53
C THR A 63 8.75 3.98 7.08
N PHE A 64 8.59 3.31 5.95
CA PHE A 64 9.63 2.63 5.19
C PHE A 64 9.20 2.51 3.73
N ASP A 65 10.18 2.45 2.83
CA ASP A 65 10.01 2.19 1.39
C ASP A 65 11.29 1.49 0.89
N ASP A 66 11.21 0.19 0.70
CA ASP A 66 12.39 -0.64 0.46
C ASP A 66 12.97 -0.54 -0.95
N ASP A 67 12.23 -0.02 -1.91
CA ASP A 67 12.66 0.02 -3.32
C ASP A 67 12.08 1.21 -4.09
N THR A 68 11.93 2.34 -3.43
CA THR A 68 11.32 3.53 -4.04
C THR A 68 9.99 3.22 -4.73
N MET A 69 9.14 2.51 -4.03
CA MET A 69 7.80 2.14 -4.51
C MET A 69 6.84 3.32 -4.50
N HIS A 70 7.13 4.33 -3.68
CA HIS A 70 6.31 5.53 -3.52
C HIS A 70 7.11 6.81 -3.82
N ASP A 71 6.40 7.86 -4.22
CA ASP A 71 6.96 9.21 -4.41
C ASP A 71 6.05 10.22 -3.67
N ASN A 72 6.61 10.89 -2.67
CA ASN A 72 5.91 11.86 -1.82
C ASN A 72 5.44 13.12 -2.57
N SER A 73 5.95 13.37 -3.77
CA SER A 73 5.68 14.58 -4.56
C SER A 73 4.89 14.33 -5.83
N ALA A 74 5.17 13.24 -6.54
CA ALA A 74 4.54 12.90 -7.81
C ALA A 74 3.69 11.63 -7.67
N ASN A 75 2.41 11.70 -8.05
CA ASN A 75 1.48 10.57 -7.93
C ASN A 75 1.45 9.97 -6.50
N ASN A 76 1.45 10.82 -5.51
CA ASN A 76 1.59 10.48 -4.09
C ASN A 76 0.43 9.67 -3.48
N SER A 77 -0.52 9.21 -4.30
CA SER A 77 -1.53 8.20 -3.93
C SER A 77 -1.09 6.77 -4.24
N ARG A 78 0.00 6.59 -5.03
CA ARG A 78 0.38 5.31 -5.64
C ARG A 78 1.54 4.65 -4.93
N VAL A 79 1.43 3.32 -4.80
CA VAL A 79 2.57 2.45 -4.53
C VAL A 79 2.84 1.66 -5.81
N THR A 80 3.98 1.87 -6.44
CA THR A 80 4.37 1.21 -7.69
C THR A 80 5.11 -0.09 -7.39
N ILE A 81 4.60 -1.18 -7.90
CA ILE A 81 5.16 -2.52 -7.70
C ILE A 81 6.45 -2.67 -8.51
N LYS A 82 7.54 -3.04 -7.88
CA LYS A 82 8.84 -3.25 -8.54
C LYS A 82 9.11 -4.70 -8.90
N GLU A 83 8.50 -5.63 -8.18
CA GLU A 83 8.62 -7.06 -8.43
C GLU A 83 7.25 -7.72 -8.51
N ALA A 84 7.01 -8.59 -9.48
CA ALA A 84 5.78 -9.36 -9.55
C ALA A 84 5.63 -10.29 -8.35
N GLY A 85 4.40 -10.51 -7.89
CA GLY A 85 4.16 -11.41 -6.77
C GLY A 85 2.82 -11.22 -6.07
N ARG A 86 2.73 -11.82 -4.90
CA ARG A 86 1.61 -11.63 -3.98
C ARG A 86 1.96 -10.58 -2.95
N TYR A 87 1.03 -9.67 -2.71
CA TYR A 87 1.21 -8.58 -1.76
C TYR A 87 0.04 -8.51 -0.78
N LEU A 88 0.36 -8.41 0.50
CA LEU A 88 -0.60 -8.01 1.51
C LEU A 88 -0.76 -6.50 1.44
N VAL A 89 -1.97 -6.05 1.17
CA VAL A 89 -2.34 -4.63 1.10
C VAL A 89 -3.25 -4.30 2.25
N THR A 90 -2.88 -3.30 3.05
CA THR A 90 -3.70 -2.83 4.15
C THR A 90 -3.83 -1.31 4.11
N GLY A 91 -5.03 -0.81 4.38
CA GLY A 91 -5.31 0.61 4.44
C GLY A 91 -6.23 0.97 5.60
N SER A 92 -6.02 2.14 6.19
CA SER A 92 -6.94 2.71 7.16
C SER A 92 -7.04 4.22 6.99
N ALA A 93 -8.26 4.76 7.09
CA ALA A 93 -8.52 6.19 7.00
C ALA A 93 -9.54 6.62 8.06
N LEU A 94 -9.23 7.71 8.75
CA LEU A 94 -10.06 8.29 9.79
C LEU A 94 -10.77 9.53 9.25
N TYR A 95 -12.07 9.44 9.08
CA TYR A 95 -12.91 10.59 8.83
C TYR A 95 -13.06 11.43 10.10
N ASN A 96 -12.96 12.73 9.94
CA ASN A 96 -13.18 13.66 11.03
C ASN A 96 -14.63 13.57 11.52
N GLN A 97 -14.83 13.96 12.75
CA GLN A 97 -16.15 14.11 13.36
C GLN A 97 -17.04 15.03 12.53
N ASN A 98 -18.23 14.58 12.18
CA ASN A 98 -19.21 15.34 11.42
C ASN A 98 -20.62 14.82 11.68
N ASN A 99 -21.62 15.67 11.42
CA ASN A 99 -23.02 15.36 11.64
C ASN A 99 -23.68 14.62 10.47
N ALA A 100 -22.92 14.27 9.44
CA ALA A 100 -23.48 13.71 8.23
C ALA A 100 -23.71 12.19 8.39
N VAL A 101 -24.95 11.78 8.19
CA VAL A 101 -25.35 10.38 8.12
C VAL A 101 -25.01 9.84 6.71
N GLY A 102 -24.73 8.57 6.58
CA GLY A 102 -24.46 7.91 5.30
C GLY A 102 -23.23 7.03 5.35
N SER A 103 -22.92 6.36 4.26
CA SER A 103 -21.84 5.40 4.21
C SER A 103 -20.46 6.08 4.07
N ARG A 104 -19.44 5.45 4.65
CA ARG A 104 -18.01 5.65 4.37
C ARG A 104 -17.46 4.30 3.93
N MET A 105 -16.77 4.27 2.82
CA MET A 105 -16.30 3.04 2.19
C MET A 105 -14.82 3.13 1.88
N ALA A 106 -14.16 1.98 1.95
CA ALA A 106 -12.75 1.78 1.61
C ALA A 106 -12.64 0.84 0.42
N ALA A 107 -11.64 1.03 -0.43
CA ALA A 107 -11.35 0.12 -1.53
C ALA A 107 -9.86 0.16 -1.93
N ILE A 108 -9.39 -0.95 -2.49
CA ILE A 108 -8.11 -1.06 -3.18
C ILE A 108 -8.36 -0.93 -4.67
N TYR A 109 -7.55 -0.13 -5.32
CA TYR A 109 -7.49 0.01 -6.77
C TYR A 109 -6.13 -0.46 -7.28
N VAL A 110 -6.13 -1.13 -8.41
CA VAL A 110 -4.92 -1.52 -9.13
C VAL A 110 -5.02 -0.93 -10.54
N ASN A 111 -3.99 -0.19 -10.95
CA ASN A 111 -3.94 0.48 -12.26
C ASN A 111 -5.17 1.37 -12.55
N GLY A 112 -5.70 2.02 -11.51
CA GLY A 112 -6.88 2.88 -11.62
C GLY A 112 -8.23 2.14 -11.71
N ALA A 113 -8.23 0.82 -11.65
CA ALA A 113 -9.44 0.00 -11.64
C ALA A 113 -9.71 -0.54 -10.22
N LEU A 114 -11.00 -0.57 -9.84
CA LEU A 114 -11.43 -1.17 -8.58
C LEU A 114 -11.02 -2.65 -8.55
N TYR A 115 -10.28 -3.04 -7.53
CA TYR A 115 -9.84 -4.41 -7.31
C TYR A 115 -10.61 -5.08 -6.17
N SER A 116 -10.67 -4.45 -5.00
CA SER A 116 -11.28 -5.01 -3.80
C SER A 116 -11.96 -3.95 -2.95
N TYR A 117 -13.09 -4.30 -2.36
CA TYR A 117 -13.75 -3.49 -1.36
C TYR A 117 -13.27 -3.85 0.06
N GLY A 118 -13.07 -2.82 0.86
CA GLY A 118 -12.86 -2.94 2.29
C GLY A 118 -14.13 -2.74 3.10
N SER A 119 -13.98 -2.17 4.30
CA SER A 119 -15.10 -1.87 5.17
C SER A 119 -16.04 -0.83 4.57
N SER A 120 -17.32 -1.03 4.80
CA SER A 120 -18.34 0.02 4.65
C SER A 120 -18.96 0.28 6.02
N ARG A 121 -18.99 1.54 6.44
CA ARG A 121 -19.58 1.96 7.70
C ARG A 121 -20.64 3.03 7.48
N ILE A 122 -21.77 2.88 8.13
CA ILE A 122 -22.80 3.92 8.19
C ILE A 122 -22.57 4.72 9.48
N ALA A 123 -22.30 6.01 9.34
CA ALA A 123 -22.20 6.90 10.48
C ALA A 123 -23.59 7.12 11.09
N GLY A 124 -23.73 6.80 12.36
CA GLY A 124 -25.00 6.87 13.06
C GLY A 124 -25.17 8.08 13.99
N SER A 125 -24.13 8.92 14.17
CA SER A 125 -24.17 10.01 15.14
C SER A 125 -23.21 11.14 14.83
N ALA A 126 -23.63 12.33 15.18
CA ALA A 126 -22.94 13.61 15.00
C ALA A 126 -21.59 13.76 15.71
N THR A 127 -21.25 12.87 16.64
CA THR A 127 -20.12 13.05 17.56
C THR A 127 -18.99 12.05 17.36
N ASN A 128 -19.09 11.14 16.41
CA ASN A 128 -18.10 10.07 16.23
C ASN A 128 -17.20 10.30 15.03
N THR A 129 -15.92 10.01 15.21
CA THR A 129 -14.99 9.78 14.10
C THR A 129 -15.25 8.40 13.49
N ASP A 130 -15.18 8.28 12.18
CA ASP A 130 -15.38 7.02 11.48
C ASP A 130 -14.04 6.50 10.93
N LEU A 131 -13.62 5.35 11.43
CA LEU A 131 -12.48 4.62 10.89
C LEU A 131 -12.96 3.61 9.85
N ILE A 132 -12.44 3.72 8.64
CA ILE A 132 -12.60 2.72 7.59
C ILE A 132 -11.28 2.00 7.32
N GLN A 133 -11.38 0.75 6.90
CA GLN A 133 -10.21 -0.11 6.69
C GLN A 133 -10.40 -1.00 5.46
N VAL A 134 -9.30 -1.37 4.85
CA VAL A 134 -9.24 -2.40 3.80
C VAL A 134 -8.04 -3.30 4.07
N CYS A 135 -8.20 -4.58 3.78
CA CYS A 135 -7.14 -5.57 3.84
C CYS A 135 -7.42 -6.64 2.79
N ASP A 136 -6.46 -6.92 1.94
CA ASP A 136 -6.55 -7.99 0.94
C ASP A 136 -5.16 -8.49 0.55
N VAL A 137 -5.11 -9.69 -0.02
CA VAL A 137 -3.91 -10.25 -0.66
C VAL A 137 -4.13 -10.23 -2.17
N ILE A 138 -3.34 -9.43 -2.86
CA ILE A 138 -3.46 -9.22 -4.30
C ILE A 138 -2.31 -9.87 -5.05
N VAL A 139 -2.54 -10.22 -6.32
CA VAL A 139 -1.50 -10.66 -7.26
C VAL A 139 -1.29 -9.58 -8.29
N VAL A 140 -0.07 -9.10 -8.41
CA VAL A 140 0.29 -7.96 -9.27
C VAL A 140 1.63 -8.19 -9.96
N ASP A 141 1.81 -7.54 -11.11
CA ASP A 141 3.03 -7.57 -11.90
C ASP A 141 3.93 -6.36 -11.62
N ALA A 142 5.21 -6.48 -11.97
CA ALA A 142 6.12 -5.36 -11.91
C ALA A 142 5.67 -4.24 -12.86
N GLY A 143 5.59 -3.01 -12.35
CA GLY A 143 5.07 -1.84 -13.05
C GLY A 143 3.61 -1.52 -12.74
N ASP A 144 2.85 -2.45 -12.17
CA ASP A 144 1.53 -2.13 -11.64
C ASP A 144 1.61 -1.12 -10.50
N TYR A 145 0.53 -0.37 -10.27
CA TYR A 145 0.43 0.48 -9.09
C TYR A 145 -0.85 0.20 -8.31
N VAL A 146 -0.73 0.33 -7.00
CA VAL A 146 -1.80 0.08 -6.03
C VAL A 146 -2.12 1.39 -5.32
N GLU A 147 -3.41 1.67 -5.15
CA GLU A 147 -3.90 2.87 -4.49
C GLU A 147 -4.98 2.52 -3.47
N PHE A 148 -5.05 3.30 -2.39
CA PHE A 148 -6.12 3.23 -1.41
C PHE A 148 -7.15 4.31 -1.71
N TYR A 149 -8.37 3.90 -2.00
CA TYR A 149 -9.50 4.78 -2.29
C TYR A 149 -10.51 4.80 -1.16
N THR A 150 -11.17 5.93 -1.05
CA THR A 150 -12.34 6.08 -0.17
C THR A 150 -13.47 6.83 -0.87
N GLN A 151 -14.69 6.58 -0.40
CA GLN A 151 -15.91 7.28 -0.82
C GLN A 151 -16.81 7.52 0.38
N HIS A 152 -17.62 8.57 0.34
CA HIS A 152 -18.77 8.71 1.22
C HIS A 152 -20.05 9.06 0.46
N THR A 153 -21.21 8.71 1.05
CA THR A 153 -22.54 8.98 0.49
C THR A 153 -23.42 9.71 1.50
N SER A 154 -22.85 10.69 2.19
CA SER A 154 -23.52 11.39 3.29
C SER A 154 -24.47 12.51 2.87
N GLY A 155 -24.51 12.86 1.59
CA GLY A 155 -25.24 14.03 1.08
C GLY A 155 -24.57 15.38 1.36
N THR A 156 -23.56 15.41 2.25
CA THR A 156 -22.73 16.61 2.47
C THR A 156 -21.73 16.76 1.35
N SER A 157 -21.50 17.96 0.85
CA SER A 157 -20.63 18.20 -0.34
C SER A 157 -19.23 17.58 -0.17
N THR A 158 -18.65 17.71 1.02
CA THR A 158 -17.32 17.15 1.35
C THR A 158 -17.26 16.65 2.78
N LEU A 159 -16.50 15.58 3.01
CA LEU A 159 -16.05 15.14 4.33
C LEU A 159 -14.53 15.11 4.35
N THR A 160 -13.93 15.28 5.52
CA THR A 160 -12.50 15.36 5.70
C THR A 160 -11.94 14.07 6.29
N VAL A 161 -10.95 13.48 5.64
CA VAL A 161 -10.08 12.43 6.21
C VAL A 161 -8.87 13.12 6.84
N THR A 162 -8.61 12.85 8.11
CA THR A 162 -7.57 13.54 8.90
C THR A 162 -6.31 12.70 9.14
N LYS A 163 -6.46 11.39 9.17
CA LYS A 163 -5.34 10.44 9.35
C LYS A 163 -5.54 9.28 8.42
N ARG A 164 -4.46 8.83 7.80
CA ARG A 164 -4.49 7.65 6.95
C ARG A 164 -3.17 6.91 6.96
N ARG A 165 -3.26 5.62 6.74
CA ARG A 165 -2.13 4.68 6.64
C ARG A 165 -2.39 3.76 5.47
N PHE A 166 -1.34 3.42 4.76
CA PHE A 166 -1.39 2.46 3.67
C PHE A 166 -0.10 1.64 3.67
N SER A 167 -0.22 0.34 3.53
CA SER A 167 0.93 -0.57 3.49
C SER A 167 0.73 -1.60 2.39
N VAL A 168 1.77 -1.82 1.63
CA VAL A 168 1.85 -2.81 0.55
C VAL A 168 3.13 -3.61 0.79
N THR A 169 3.00 -4.86 1.22
CA THR A 169 4.14 -5.71 1.60
C THR A 169 4.09 -7.02 0.85
N LYS A 170 5.21 -7.43 0.26
CA LYS A 170 5.32 -8.69 -0.46
C LYS A 170 5.24 -9.86 0.53
N ASN A 171 4.43 -10.86 0.16
CA ASN A 171 4.16 -12.04 0.98
C ASN A 171 4.95 -13.26 0.48
#